data_069e27db91cbb764477ba23d336f0051
#
_entry.id   069e27db91cbb764477ba23d336f0051
#
_cell.length_a   1.000
_cell.length_b   1.000
_cell.length_c   1.000
_cell.angle_alpha   90.00
_cell.angle_beta   90.00
_cell.angle_gamma   90.00
#
_symmetry.space_group_name_H-M   'P 1'
#
loop_
_entity.id
_entity.type
_entity.pdbx_description
1 polymer ?
#
loop_
_entity_poly.entity_id
_entity_poly.type
_entity_poly.pdbx_seq_one_letter_code
_entity_poly.pdbx_strand_id
1 'polypeptide(L)'
;MTKQDNFKDNLQELMNYYGYTGTTGKIKIQLKFLKSWICHSLAYSSPLSSWSIKYQRLRGVKIGENCHISPYVLIDLLHPELVTIENNVTISSNSMIFAHVNPSANEFLKKHGYPRTIKPVTIKSGAVISVGCIIVAGVTVGENSIVGAGSVVAQDVPDHCVVLGNPARVVKKIDYQEE
;
A
#
# COMPACT_ATOMS: atom_id res chain seq x y z
N MET A 1 28.68 24.98 3.34
CA MET A 1 27.52 24.07 3.54
C MET A 1 27.68 22.92 2.60
N THR A 2 28.02 21.74 3.10
CA THR A 2 28.10 20.50 2.29
C THR A 2 26.72 20.18 1.76
N LYS A 3 26.61 20.04 0.45
CA LYS A 3 25.35 19.65 -0.22
C LYS A 3 24.96 18.27 0.29
N GLN A 4 23.93 18.19 1.13
CA GLN A 4 23.48 16.94 1.72
C GLN A 4 22.96 16.04 0.60
N ASP A 5 23.44 14.82 0.52
CA ASP A 5 23.03 13.85 -0.47
C ASP A 5 21.81 13.06 0.07
N ASN A 6 20.64 13.67 -0.08
CA ASN A 6 19.37 13.10 0.38
C ASN A 6 19.10 11.68 -0.15
N PHE A 7 19.70 11.33 -1.30
CA PHE A 7 19.58 9.98 -1.85
C PHE A 7 20.34 8.95 -1.00
N LYS A 8 21.57 9.32 -0.56
CA LYS A 8 22.36 8.44 0.32
C LYS A 8 21.70 8.26 1.68
N ASP A 9 21.12 9.33 2.23
CA ASP A 9 20.43 9.28 3.51
C ASP A 9 19.20 8.39 3.44
N ASN A 10 18.39 8.51 2.40
CA ASN A 10 17.22 7.64 2.20
C ASN A 10 17.59 6.18 1.97
N LEU A 11 18.68 5.91 1.25
CA LEU A 11 19.19 4.56 1.06
C LEU A 11 19.66 3.98 2.40
N GLN A 12 20.35 4.77 3.22
CA GLN A 12 20.82 4.33 4.54
C GLN A 12 19.65 4.06 5.49
N GLU A 13 18.62 4.91 5.50
CA GLU A 13 17.39 4.67 6.27
C GLU A 13 16.73 3.32 5.88
N LEU A 14 16.67 3.05 4.58
CA LEU A 14 16.09 1.80 4.08
C LEU A 14 16.95 0.58 4.45
N MET A 15 18.27 0.71 4.34
CA MET A 15 19.20 -0.33 4.77
C MET A 15 19.04 -0.63 6.26
N ASN A 16 18.97 0.40 7.10
CA ASN A 16 18.77 0.25 8.54
C ASN A 16 17.47 -0.47 8.86
N TYR A 17 16.37 -0.11 8.16
CA TYR A 17 15.06 -0.76 8.32
C TYR A 17 15.13 -2.28 8.06
N TYR A 18 15.87 -2.70 7.02
CA TYR A 18 16.04 -4.13 6.69
C TYR A 18 17.22 -4.81 7.40
N GLY A 19 17.94 -4.12 8.27
CA GLY A 19 19.11 -4.66 8.96
C GLY A 19 20.30 -4.94 8.02
N TYR A 20 20.41 -4.23 6.90
CA TYR A 20 21.48 -4.40 5.93
C TYR A 20 22.61 -3.39 6.15
N THR A 21 23.87 -3.84 5.95
CA THR A 21 25.05 -3.00 6.14
C THR A 21 26.05 -3.12 4.96
N GLY A 22 26.88 -2.11 4.79
CA GLY A 22 27.98 -2.11 3.83
C GLY A 22 27.53 -2.18 2.36
N THR A 23 28.48 -2.46 1.47
CA THR A 23 28.26 -2.52 0.01
C THR A 23 27.31 -3.65 -0.40
N THR A 24 27.44 -4.80 0.25
CA THR A 24 26.53 -5.94 0.01
C THR A 24 25.09 -5.61 0.39
N GLY A 25 24.90 -4.84 1.47
CA GLY A 25 23.58 -4.35 1.87
C GLY A 25 22.95 -3.43 0.83
N LYS A 26 23.75 -2.52 0.24
CA LYS A 26 23.30 -1.66 -0.86
C LYS A 26 22.82 -2.47 -2.07
N ILE A 27 23.60 -3.46 -2.47
CA ILE A 27 23.26 -4.33 -3.60
C ILE A 27 21.95 -5.09 -3.31
N LYS A 28 21.79 -5.64 -2.10
CA LYS A 28 20.54 -6.34 -1.70
C LYS A 28 19.32 -5.46 -1.81
N ILE A 29 19.38 -4.21 -1.33
CA ILE A 29 18.27 -3.24 -1.44
C ILE A 29 17.97 -2.92 -2.90
N GLN A 30 18.99 -2.68 -3.72
CA GLN A 30 18.80 -2.38 -5.14
C GLN A 30 18.14 -3.55 -5.87
N LEU A 31 18.58 -4.79 -5.61
CA LEU A 31 17.97 -5.99 -6.19
C LEU A 31 16.54 -6.21 -5.70
N LYS A 32 16.26 -5.97 -4.40
CA LYS A 32 14.90 -6.02 -3.85
C LYS A 32 13.99 -5.01 -4.54
N PHE A 33 14.45 -3.77 -4.69
CA PHE A 33 13.71 -2.72 -5.38
C PHE A 33 13.49 -3.05 -6.86
N LEU A 34 14.51 -3.50 -7.57
CA LEU A 34 14.42 -3.90 -8.99
C LEU A 34 13.40 -5.04 -9.18
N LYS A 35 13.48 -6.08 -8.35
CA LYS A 35 12.48 -7.16 -8.35
C LYS A 35 11.07 -6.61 -8.13
N SER A 36 10.90 -5.78 -7.10
CA SER A 36 9.60 -5.18 -6.77
C SER A 36 9.08 -4.33 -7.92
N TRP A 37 9.92 -3.52 -8.54
CA TRP A 37 9.56 -2.67 -9.67
C TRP A 37 9.15 -3.49 -10.91
N ILE A 38 9.91 -4.52 -11.28
CA ILE A 38 9.58 -5.39 -12.43
C ILE A 38 8.23 -6.09 -12.21
N CYS A 39 8.08 -6.76 -11.05
CA CYS A 39 6.83 -7.45 -10.74
C CYS A 39 5.64 -6.49 -10.67
N HIS A 40 5.86 -5.28 -10.11
CA HIS A 40 4.81 -4.25 -10.08
C HIS A 40 4.42 -3.82 -11.50
N SER A 41 5.37 -3.53 -12.37
CA SER A 41 5.10 -3.12 -13.75
C SER A 41 4.28 -4.17 -14.51
N LEU A 42 4.61 -5.45 -14.33
CA LEU A 42 3.85 -6.57 -14.91
C LEU A 42 2.45 -6.69 -14.31
N ALA A 43 2.29 -6.48 -13.01
CA ALA A 43 0.98 -6.49 -12.34
C ALA A 43 0.13 -5.30 -12.75
N TYR A 44 0.72 -4.10 -12.80
CA TYR A 44 0.06 -2.82 -13.01
C TYR A 44 -0.65 -2.74 -14.37
N SER A 45 -0.01 -3.21 -15.43
CA SER A 45 -0.55 -3.21 -16.80
C SER A 45 -1.23 -4.53 -17.19
N SER A 46 -1.35 -5.48 -16.26
CA SER A 46 -1.93 -6.79 -16.56
C SER A 46 -3.42 -6.70 -16.87
N PRO A 47 -3.90 -7.25 -18.00
CA PRO A 47 -5.33 -7.30 -18.30
C PRO A 47 -6.08 -8.36 -17.47
N LEU A 48 -5.36 -9.30 -16.84
CA LEU A 48 -5.93 -10.41 -16.09
C LEU A 48 -5.65 -10.26 -14.59
N SER A 49 -6.69 -10.25 -13.77
CA SER A 49 -6.58 -10.17 -12.31
C SER A 49 -5.68 -11.27 -11.73
N SER A 50 -5.77 -12.50 -12.24
CA SER A 50 -4.93 -13.62 -11.79
C SER A 50 -3.43 -13.36 -11.99
N TRP A 51 -3.03 -12.69 -13.05
CA TRP A 51 -1.64 -12.30 -13.30
C TRP A 51 -1.24 -11.14 -12.38
N SER A 52 -2.11 -10.13 -12.23
CA SER A 52 -1.87 -9.04 -11.29
C SER A 52 -1.62 -9.60 -9.88
N ILE A 53 -2.48 -10.46 -9.37
CA ILE A 53 -2.34 -11.12 -8.06
C ILE A 53 -1.03 -11.92 -7.98
N LYS A 54 -0.71 -12.72 -8.99
CA LYS A 54 0.53 -13.51 -9.03
C LYS A 54 1.77 -12.63 -8.88
N TYR A 55 1.88 -11.55 -9.65
CA TYR A 55 3.04 -10.67 -9.59
C TYR A 55 3.09 -9.85 -8.32
N GLN A 56 1.94 -9.44 -7.76
CA GLN A 56 1.89 -8.78 -6.46
C GLN A 56 2.34 -9.72 -5.33
N ARG A 57 1.90 -10.99 -5.33
CA ARG A 57 2.39 -12.02 -4.37
C ARG A 57 3.90 -12.25 -4.51
N LEU A 58 4.45 -12.32 -5.72
CA LEU A 58 5.89 -12.50 -5.97
C LEU A 58 6.77 -11.38 -5.40
N ARG A 59 6.24 -10.18 -5.29
CA ARG A 59 6.98 -9.06 -4.67
C ARG A 59 6.76 -8.94 -3.16
N GLY A 60 5.88 -9.75 -2.58
CA GLY A 60 5.70 -9.85 -1.13
C GLY A 60 4.35 -9.37 -0.60
N VAL A 61 3.44 -8.88 -1.44
CA VAL A 61 2.06 -8.55 -1.00
C VAL A 61 1.37 -9.83 -0.56
N LYS A 62 0.77 -9.79 0.62
CA LYS A 62 -0.02 -10.90 1.14
C LYS A 62 -1.43 -10.79 0.59
N ILE A 63 -1.86 -11.73 -0.24
CA ILE A 63 -3.18 -11.72 -0.88
C ILE A 63 -3.84 -13.07 -0.64
N GLY A 64 -5.04 -13.03 -0.09
CA GLY A 64 -5.89 -14.20 0.16
C GLY A 64 -6.51 -14.79 -1.10
N GLU A 65 -7.49 -15.63 -0.91
CA GLU A 65 -8.18 -16.35 -1.98
C GLU A 65 -9.39 -15.56 -2.51
N ASN A 66 -9.81 -15.87 -3.74
CA ASN A 66 -10.99 -15.30 -4.39
C ASN A 66 -10.96 -13.76 -4.47
N CYS A 67 -9.77 -13.15 -4.63
CA CYS A 67 -9.61 -11.72 -4.79
C CYS A 67 -9.66 -11.29 -6.26
N HIS A 68 -10.07 -10.05 -6.48
CA HIS A 68 -10.02 -9.41 -7.79
C HIS A 68 -9.21 -8.11 -7.71
N ILE A 69 -8.16 -7.98 -8.51
CA ILE A 69 -7.36 -6.77 -8.63
C ILE A 69 -7.37 -6.32 -10.09
N SER A 70 -8.00 -5.19 -10.34
CA SER A 70 -8.10 -4.59 -11.68
C SER A 70 -6.75 -4.05 -12.16
N PRO A 71 -6.57 -3.76 -13.46
CA PRO A 71 -5.41 -3.06 -13.98
C PRO A 71 -5.21 -1.68 -13.33
N TYR A 72 -3.97 -1.20 -13.36
CA TYR A 72 -3.58 0.13 -12.87
C TYR A 72 -3.73 0.35 -11.36
N VAL A 73 -3.75 -0.73 -10.58
CA VAL A 73 -3.68 -0.66 -9.12
C VAL A 73 -2.22 -0.53 -8.70
N LEU A 74 -1.89 0.55 -7.98
CA LEU A 74 -0.57 0.79 -7.43
C LEU A 74 -0.53 0.31 -5.98
N ILE A 75 0.32 -0.67 -5.69
CA ILE A 75 0.62 -1.10 -4.31
C ILE A 75 2.07 -0.74 -4.00
N ASP A 76 2.33 -0.26 -2.81
CA ASP A 76 3.62 0.22 -2.33
C ASP A 76 4.83 -0.50 -2.95
N LEU A 77 5.75 0.28 -3.52
CA LEU A 77 6.92 -0.26 -4.22
C LEU A 77 8.05 -0.68 -3.28
N LEU A 78 8.19 0.01 -2.14
CA LEU A 78 9.29 -0.20 -1.21
C LEU A 78 8.96 -1.25 -0.16
N HIS A 79 7.72 -1.27 0.32
CA HIS A 79 7.25 -2.13 1.42
C HIS A 79 6.02 -2.95 1.04
N PRO A 80 6.03 -3.71 -0.08
CA PRO A 80 4.88 -4.52 -0.49
C PRO A 80 4.51 -5.59 0.54
N GLU A 81 5.48 -6.07 1.33
CA GLU A 81 5.27 -7.06 2.39
C GLU A 81 4.43 -6.56 3.57
N LEU A 82 4.22 -5.26 3.66
CA LEU A 82 3.37 -4.64 4.68
C LEU A 82 1.91 -4.50 4.25
N VAL A 83 1.59 -4.84 3.00
CA VAL A 83 0.21 -4.81 2.52
C VAL A 83 -0.39 -6.20 2.59
N THR A 84 -1.48 -6.32 3.33
CA THR A 84 -2.28 -7.54 3.48
C THR A 84 -3.66 -7.30 2.88
N ILE A 85 -4.05 -8.17 1.97
CA ILE A 85 -5.36 -8.22 1.33
C ILE A 85 -5.92 -9.61 1.67
N GLU A 86 -6.99 -9.65 2.45
CA GLU A 86 -7.59 -10.92 2.87
C GLU A 86 -8.43 -11.54 1.75
N ASN A 87 -9.34 -12.47 2.09
CA ASN A 87 -10.13 -13.21 1.11
C ASN A 87 -11.29 -12.36 0.53
N ASN A 88 -11.74 -12.70 -0.66
CA ASN A 88 -12.93 -12.13 -1.31
C ASN A 88 -12.88 -10.60 -1.52
N VAL A 89 -11.68 -10.00 -1.59
CA VAL A 89 -11.49 -8.56 -1.75
C VAL A 89 -11.51 -8.17 -3.21
N THR A 90 -12.17 -7.06 -3.52
CA THR A 90 -12.13 -6.43 -4.84
C THR A 90 -11.42 -5.08 -4.77
N ILE A 91 -10.42 -4.87 -5.65
CA ILE A 91 -9.72 -3.59 -5.79
C ILE A 91 -9.85 -3.13 -7.25
N SER A 92 -10.55 -2.02 -7.44
CA SER A 92 -10.79 -1.45 -8.76
C SER A 92 -9.63 -0.60 -9.26
N SER A 93 -9.63 -0.36 -10.57
CA SER A 93 -8.55 0.34 -11.30
C SER A 93 -8.20 1.71 -10.72
N ASN A 94 -6.95 2.13 -10.92
CA ASN A 94 -6.40 3.41 -10.49
C ASN A 94 -6.40 3.64 -8.97
N SER A 95 -6.64 2.61 -8.17
CA SER A 95 -6.51 2.71 -6.72
C SER A 95 -5.06 2.58 -6.29
N MET A 96 -4.72 3.26 -5.19
CA MET A 96 -3.36 3.32 -4.66
C MET A 96 -3.35 2.89 -3.20
N ILE A 97 -2.39 2.04 -2.82
CA ILE A 97 -2.23 1.54 -1.45
C ILE A 97 -0.78 1.77 -1.03
N PHE A 98 -0.58 2.64 -0.04
CA PHE A 98 0.74 2.99 0.48
C PHE A 98 0.93 2.50 1.90
N ALA A 99 2.04 1.82 2.16
CA ALA A 99 2.46 1.38 3.48
C ALA A 99 3.56 2.25 4.08
N HIS A 100 3.95 3.34 3.39
CA HIS A 100 4.92 4.28 3.89
C HIS A 100 4.65 5.71 3.43
N VAL A 101 5.15 6.66 4.22
CA VAL A 101 5.28 8.08 3.87
C VAL A 101 6.70 8.53 4.20
N ASN A 102 7.33 9.27 3.29
CA ASN A 102 8.67 9.76 3.52
C ASN A 102 8.88 11.16 2.91
N PRO A 103 9.11 12.21 3.72
CA PRO A 103 9.52 13.52 3.23
C PRO A 103 10.99 13.51 2.81
N SER A 104 11.34 12.65 1.84
CA SER A 104 12.71 12.22 1.52
C SER A 104 13.71 13.35 1.24
N ALA A 105 13.25 14.45 0.65
CA ALA A 105 14.12 15.59 0.34
C ALA A 105 14.05 16.73 1.37
N ASN A 106 13.19 16.62 2.39
CA ASN A 106 12.93 17.70 3.33
C ASN A 106 13.42 17.35 4.73
N GLU A 107 14.66 17.74 5.02
CA GLU A 107 15.27 17.51 6.33
C GLU A 107 14.58 18.32 7.45
N PHE A 108 14.04 19.50 7.14
CA PHE A 108 13.29 20.28 8.11
C PHE A 108 12.08 19.51 8.63
N LEU A 109 11.27 18.95 7.73
CA LEU A 109 10.10 18.16 8.11
C LEU A 109 10.50 16.92 8.92
N LYS A 110 11.55 16.21 8.51
CA LYS A 110 12.03 15.03 9.26
C LYS A 110 12.40 15.37 10.70
N LYS A 111 13.03 16.53 10.94
CA LYS A 111 13.44 16.99 12.27
C LYS A 111 12.28 17.56 13.11
N HIS A 112 11.21 18.00 12.48
CA HIS A 112 10.08 18.69 13.11
C HIS A 112 8.80 17.84 13.18
N GLY A 113 8.93 16.54 13.34
CA GLY A 113 7.80 15.66 13.66
C GLY A 113 7.23 14.89 12.48
N TYR A 114 7.83 14.99 11.28
CA TYR A 114 7.42 14.26 10.09
C TYR A 114 8.53 13.32 9.59
N PRO A 115 9.01 12.37 10.40
CA PRO A 115 10.00 11.39 9.96
C PRO A 115 9.40 10.44 8.93
N ARG A 116 10.25 9.60 8.35
CA ARG A 116 9.77 8.43 7.61
C ARG A 116 8.81 7.62 8.49
N THR A 117 7.63 7.38 7.98
CA THR A 117 6.63 6.53 8.63
C THR A 117 6.40 5.29 7.78
N ILE A 118 6.52 4.11 8.38
CA ILE A 118 6.28 2.81 7.75
C ILE A 118 5.26 2.10 8.63
N LYS A 119 4.07 1.82 8.09
CA LYS A 119 2.98 1.17 8.82
C LYS A 119 2.23 0.19 7.90
N PRO A 120 1.84 -0.98 8.41
CA PRO A 120 1.10 -1.94 7.61
C PRO A 120 -0.26 -1.41 7.20
N VAL A 121 -0.76 -1.91 6.06
CA VAL A 121 -2.12 -1.71 5.60
C VAL A 121 -2.80 -3.07 5.50
N THR A 122 -4.01 -3.16 6.02
CA THR A 122 -4.83 -4.37 5.95
C THR A 122 -6.15 -4.07 5.28
N ILE A 123 -6.51 -4.83 4.28
CA ILE A 123 -7.84 -4.83 3.66
C ILE A 123 -8.47 -6.15 4.03
N LYS A 124 -9.48 -6.10 4.92
CA LYS A 124 -10.13 -7.28 5.46
C LYS A 124 -11.05 -7.96 4.44
N SER A 125 -11.45 -9.17 4.76
CA SER A 125 -12.25 -10.04 3.89
C SER A 125 -13.54 -9.38 3.42
N GLY A 126 -13.89 -9.60 2.14
CA GLY A 126 -15.11 -9.08 1.54
C GLY A 126 -15.11 -7.58 1.25
N ALA A 127 -14.04 -6.85 1.59
CA ALA A 127 -13.98 -5.41 1.35
C ALA A 127 -13.89 -5.08 -0.16
N VAL A 128 -14.51 -3.96 -0.52
CA VAL A 128 -14.51 -3.44 -1.90
C VAL A 128 -13.86 -2.05 -1.92
N ILE A 129 -12.77 -1.93 -2.66
CA ILE A 129 -12.10 -0.66 -2.95
C ILE A 129 -12.51 -0.23 -4.36
N SER A 130 -13.33 0.80 -4.44
CA SER A 130 -13.82 1.33 -5.73
C SER A 130 -12.71 2.06 -6.48
N VAL A 131 -13.01 2.48 -7.72
CA VAL A 131 -12.06 3.11 -8.63
C VAL A 131 -11.42 4.39 -8.06
N GLY A 132 -10.10 4.52 -8.24
CA GLY A 132 -9.39 5.76 -7.91
C GLY A 132 -9.23 6.07 -6.42
N CYS A 133 -9.37 5.08 -5.55
CA CYS A 133 -9.21 5.27 -4.11
C CYS A 133 -7.74 5.32 -3.69
N ILE A 134 -7.46 6.06 -2.61
CA ILE A 134 -6.13 6.12 -2.00
C ILE A 134 -6.24 5.62 -0.56
N ILE A 135 -5.50 4.56 -0.24
CA ILE A 135 -5.39 4.02 1.13
C ILE A 135 -4.00 4.38 1.66
N VAL A 136 -3.93 5.12 2.76
CA VAL A 136 -2.65 5.58 3.32
C VAL A 136 -2.08 4.59 4.33
N ALA A 137 -0.79 4.75 4.65
CA ALA A 137 -0.06 3.90 5.58
C ALA A 137 -0.73 3.83 6.97
N GLY A 138 -0.87 2.63 7.50
CA GLY A 138 -1.41 2.35 8.82
C GLY A 138 -2.91 2.13 8.87
N VAL A 139 -3.61 2.15 7.73
CA VAL A 139 -5.07 1.98 7.67
C VAL A 139 -5.45 0.51 7.61
N THR A 140 -6.50 0.18 8.36
CA THR A 140 -7.27 -1.06 8.22
C THR A 140 -8.62 -0.74 7.59
N VAL A 141 -8.93 -1.37 6.45
CA VAL A 141 -10.27 -1.36 5.87
C VAL A 141 -11.03 -2.56 6.41
N GLY A 142 -12.16 -2.29 7.05
CA GLY A 142 -12.97 -3.28 7.75
C GLY A 142 -13.61 -4.33 6.83
N GLU A 143 -14.03 -5.42 7.45
CA GLU A 143 -14.66 -6.57 6.79
C GLU A 143 -15.95 -6.15 6.11
N ASN A 144 -16.20 -6.66 4.89
CA ASN A 144 -17.39 -6.39 4.10
C ASN A 144 -17.72 -4.89 3.94
N SER A 145 -16.69 -4.02 3.98
CA SER A 145 -16.85 -2.58 3.84
C SER A 145 -16.59 -2.11 2.43
N ILE A 146 -17.15 -0.98 2.06
CA ILE A 146 -17.02 -0.39 0.72
C ILE A 146 -16.35 0.98 0.85
N VAL A 147 -15.25 1.15 0.14
CA VAL A 147 -14.62 2.45 -0.07
C VAL A 147 -15.13 3.01 -1.40
N GLY A 148 -15.93 4.06 -1.35
CA GLY A 148 -16.52 4.68 -2.53
C GLY A 148 -15.49 5.35 -3.43
N ALA A 149 -15.79 5.45 -4.71
CA ALA A 149 -14.86 5.91 -5.74
C ALA A 149 -14.22 7.29 -5.44
N GLY A 150 -12.93 7.42 -5.73
CA GLY A 150 -12.17 8.67 -5.53
C GLY A 150 -11.89 9.02 -4.06
N SER A 151 -12.16 8.13 -3.12
CA SER A 151 -11.98 8.40 -1.70
C SER A 151 -10.52 8.33 -1.25
N VAL A 152 -10.15 9.17 -0.27
CA VAL A 152 -8.85 9.12 0.41
C VAL A 152 -9.06 8.65 1.85
N VAL A 153 -8.65 7.41 2.12
CA VAL A 153 -8.82 6.75 3.41
C VAL A 153 -7.57 6.97 4.26
N ALA A 154 -7.70 7.85 5.25
CA ALA A 154 -6.62 8.24 6.16
C ALA A 154 -6.87 7.78 7.61
N GLN A 155 -7.94 7.04 7.86
CA GLN A 155 -8.31 6.45 9.15
C GLN A 155 -8.92 5.08 8.91
N ASP A 156 -8.89 4.23 9.94
CA ASP A 156 -9.51 2.91 9.84
C ASP A 156 -10.98 2.99 9.47
N VAL A 157 -11.39 2.07 8.62
CA VAL A 157 -12.78 1.89 8.21
C VAL A 157 -13.39 0.77 9.07
N PRO A 158 -14.48 1.02 9.79
CA PRO A 158 -15.17 -0.03 10.55
C PRO A 158 -15.69 -1.13 9.63
N ASP A 159 -15.88 -2.32 10.17
CA ASP A 159 -16.51 -3.43 9.47
C ASP A 159 -17.95 -3.05 9.04
N HIS A 160 -18.43 -3.58 7.92
CA HIS A 160 -19.78 -3.40 7.40
C HIS A 160 -20.19 -1.92 7.21
N CYS A 161 -19.28 -1.11 6.67
CA CYS A 161 -19.53 0.31 6.44
C CYS A 161 -19.26 0.72 4.99
N VAL A 162 -19.96 1.75 4.55
CA VAL A 162 -19.61 2.49 3.32
C VAL A 162 -18.95 3.78 3.73
N VAL A 163 -17.74 4.03 3.21
CA VAL A 163 -17.01 5.29 3.38
C VAL A 163 -16.85 6.00 2.05
N LEU A 164 -16.91 7.33 2.07
CA LEU A 164 -16.78 8.17 0.87
C LEU A 164 -16.12 9.50 1.20
N GLY A 165 -15.38 10.04 0.23
CA GLY A 165 -14.87 11.41 0.24
C GLY A 165 -13.37 11.53 0.47
N ASN A 166 -12.89 12.78 0.52
CA ASN A 166 -11.50 13.14 0.81
C ASN A 166 -11.48 14.26 1.88
N PRO A 167 -11.13 13.92 3.13
CA PRO A 167 -10.89 12.57 3.66
C PRO A 167 -12.17 11.74 3.73
N ALA A 168 -12.05 10.41 3.59
CA ALA A 168 -13.19 9.49 3.63
C ALA A 168 -13.85 9.48 5.01
N ARG A 169 -15.20 9.45 5.01
CA ARG A 169 -16.02 9.36 6.22
C ARG A 169 -17.10 8.29 6.02
N VAL A 170 -17.51 7.67 7.11
CA VAL A 170 -18.63 6.73 7.10
C VAL A 170 -19.90 7.48 6.67
N VAL A 171 -20.50 7.04 5.58
CA VAL A 171 -21.76 7.60 5.04
C VAL A 171 -22.95 6.66 5.24
N LYS A 172 -22.67 5.37 5.43
CA LYS A 172 -23.69 4.36 5.63
C LYS A 172 -23.14 3.16 6.39
N LYS A 173 -23.94 2.54 7.25
CA LYS A 173 -23.71 1.18 7.75
C LYS A 173 -24.44 0.20 6.84
N ILE A 174 -23.83 -0.95 6.59
CA ILE A 174 -24.41 -2.03 5.81
C ILE A 174 -25.19 -2.90 6.80
N ASP A 175 -26.49 -2.94 6.66
CA ASP A 175 -27.32 -3.84 7.46
C ASP A 175 -27.08 -5.27 6.99
N TYR A 176 -26.72 -6.15 7.88
CA TYR A 176 -26.58 -7.59 7.63
C TYR A 176 -27.33 -8.32 8.76
N GLN A 177 -27.99 -9.40 8.39
CA GLN A 177 -28.52 -10.38 9.34
C GLN A 177 -27.60 -11.58 9.27
N GLU A 178 -27.12 -12.02 10.44
CA GLU A 178 -26.38 -13.30 10.53
C GLU A 178 -27.38 -14.41 10.18
N GLU A 179 -27.13 -15.13 9.07
CA GLU A 179 -27.87 -16.35 8.68
C GLU A 179 -27.42 -17.56 9.49
#